data_8235241925655040191b89db2a5486c3
#
_entry.id   8235241925655040191b89db2a5486c3
#
_cell.length_a   1.000
_cell.length_b   1.000
_cell.length_c   1.000
_cell.angle_alpha   90.00
_cell.angle_beta   90.00
_cell.angle_gamma   90.00
#
_symmetry.space_group_name_H-M   'P 1'
#
loop_
_entity.id
_entity.type
_entity.pdbx_description
1 polymer ?
#
loop_
_entity_poly.entity_id
_entity_poly.type
_entity_poly.pdbx_seq_one_letter_code
_entity_poly.pdbx_strand_id
1 'polypeptide(L)'
;MYDDSAIAQTDYDKSINGLSQTTLTLRNWEYNPTNHLMEVTIEREHTGADAVEPTFTFEAKGRETKDIYPAKKVYESDDIMVIHIENIPSTYHVIGLFVTEHRDSKILKQEYKKQFKDDNNEVTVDADKMEQSTLPKPEEVIIVGDYRKIKENKNLVIKSEKEYKKENIIEEMKRIEQETSLITDESIPFEKELIDTLMKEKATLKEDMKYETEEEKDQSEKEIEQKENAIASAEEEIEQYKNQVKELKDKYENREEKLEALLHPEREIEEEKQEKTDKNKEQKEKKEQQEQKQKETKKKEKAAKDKEK
;
A
#
# COMPACT_ATOMS: atom_id res chain seq x y z
N MET A 1 9.63 -11.81 -39.51
CA MET A 1 8.18 -11.80 -39.81
C MET A 1 7.59 -10.74 -38.90
N TYR A 2 6.99 -9.68 -39.37
CA TYR A 2 6.29 -8.71 -38.53
C TYR A 2 5.04 -9.40 -37.99
N ASP A 3 4.88 -9.41 -36.67
CA ASP A 3 3.67 -9.91 -36.02
C ASP A 3 2.65 -8.76 -36.00
N ASP A 4 1.70 -8.79 -36.93
CA ASP A 4 0.63 -7.78 -37.09
C ASP A 4 -0.55 -8.04 -36.08
N SER A 5 -0.43 -9.03 -35.18
CA SER A 5 -1.44 -9.29 -34.17
C SER A 5 -1.54 -8.13 -33.16
N ALA A 6 -2.72 -7.91 -32.62
CA ALA A 6 -2.91 -6.93 -31.55
C ALA A 6 -2.05 -7.28 -30.33
N ILE A 7 -1.44 -6.28 -29.70
CA ILE A 7 -0.67 -6.46 -28.45
C ILE A 7 -1.63 -6.88 -27.36
N ALA A 8 -1.33 -8.00 -26.71
CA ALA A 8 -2.20 -8.62 -25.69
C ALA A 8 -1.65 -8.42 -24.27
N GLN A 9 -0.97 -7.31 -24.01
CA GLN A 9 -0.38 -7.00 -22.70
C GLN A 9 -1.42 -6.48 -21.70
N THR A 10 -1.42 -7.03 -20.48
CA THR A 10 -2.09 -6.38 -19.34
C THR A 10 -1.39 -5.06 -19.05
N ASP A 11 -2.16 -4.00 -18.89
CA ASP A 11 -1.64 -2.66 -18.63
C ASP A 11 -0.88 -2.64 -17.28
N TYR A 12 0.29 -2.02 -17.28
CA TYR A 12 1.01 -1.72 -16.05
C TYR A 12 0.30 -0.62 -15.25
N ASP A 13 0.42 -0.68 -13.94
CA ASP A 13 -0.09 0.32 -12.99
C ASP A 13 -1.61 0.55 -13.05
N LYS A 14 -2.35 -0.42 -13.60
CA LYS A 14 -3.82 -0.41 -13.61
C LYS A 14 -4.37 -1.58 -12.81
N SER A 15 -5.51 -1.33 -12.14
CA SER A 15 -6.22 -2.33 -11.36
C SER A 15 -6.75 -3.47 -12.22
N ILE A 16 -6.48 -4.69 -11.82
CA ILE A 16 -6.99 -5.94 -12.40
C ILE A 16 -8.10 -6.44 -11.49
N ASN A 17 -9.32 -6.37 -11.98
CA ASN A 17 -10.52 -6.78 -11.27
C ASN A 17 -10.92 -8.22 -11.66
N GLY A 18 -11.68 -8.89 -10.81
CA GLY A 18 -12.19 -10.24 -11.08
C GLY A 18 -11.97 -11.22 -9.93
N LEU A 19 -11.30 -10.80 -8.87
CA LEU A 19 -11.21 -11.49 -7.58
C LEU A 19 -12.13 -10.81 -6.57
N SER A 20 -12.67 -11.56 -5.62
CA SER A 20 -13.67 -11.05 -4.67
C SER A 20 -13.06 -10.38 -3.45
N GLN A 21 -11.84 -10.75 -3.08
CA GLN A 21 -11.18 -10.24 -1.88
C GLN A 21 -9.98 -9.35 -2.18
N THR A 22 -9.45 -9.41 -3.41
CA THR A 22 -8.19 -8.73 -3.75
C THR A 22 -8.29 -7.99 -5.07
N THR A 23 -7.78 -6.78 -5.11
CA THR A 23 -7.45 -6.07 -6.34
C THR A 23 -5.96 -6.24 -6.61
N LEU A 24 -5.61 -6.64 -7.83
CA LEU A 24 -4.24 -6.82 -8.26
C LEU A 24 -3.80 -5.68 -9.18
N THR A 25 -2.50 -5.36 -9.18
CA THR A 25 -1.90 -4.41 -10.13
C THR A 25 -0.59 -4.98 -10.63
N LEU A 26 -0.43 -5.07 -11.96
CA LEU A 26 0.84 -5.49 -12.56
C LEU A 26 1.85 -4.33 -12.46
N ARG A 27 2.94 -4.53 -11.70
CA ARG A 27 3.98 -3.52 -11.50
C ARG A 27 5.17 -3.69 -12.43
N ASN A 28 5.62 -4.93 -12.62
CA ASN A 28 6.76 -5.22 -13.48
C ASN A 28 6.66 -6.61 -14.10
N TRP A 29 7.20 -6.77 -15.30
CA TRP A 29 7.39 -8.06 -15.94
C TRP A 29 8.69 -8.04 -16.73
N GLU A 30 9.65 -8.84 -16.31
CA GLU A 30 10.95 -8.93 -16.95
C GLU A 30 11.25 -10.37 -17.41
N TYR A 31 12.09 -10.48 -18.43
CA TYR A 31 12.54 -11.76 -18.97
C TYR A 31 14.04 -11.80 -19.15
N ASN A 32 14.68 -12.85 -18.66
CA ASN A 32 16.08 -13.15 -18.96
C ASN A 32 16.17 -14.30 -19.96
N PRO A 33 16.58 -14.02 -21.21
CA PRO A 33 16.70 -15.03 -22.26
C PRO A 33 17.85 -16.00 -22.04
N THR A 34 18.84 -15.68 -21.19
CA THR A 34 20.01 -16.53 -20.93
C THR A 34 19.67 -17.71 -20.00
N ASN A 35 18.86 -17.47 -18.99
CA ASN A 35 18.46 -18.49 -18.03
C ASN A 35 16.98 -18.90 -18.17
N HIS A 36 16.29 -18.38 -19.20
CA HIS A 36 14.89 -18.70 -19.49
C HIS A 36 13.92 -18.41 -18.34
N LEU A 37 14.19 -17.34 -17.59
CA LEU A 37 13.47 -16.94 -16.40
C LEU A 37 12.65 -15.66 -16.67
N MET A 38 11.40 -15.67 -16.29
CA MET A 38 10.60 -14.46 -16.13
C MET A 38 10.39 -14.14 -14.65
N GLU A 39 10.36 -12.85 -14.33
CA GLU A 39 9.96 -12.34 -13.03
C GLU A 39 8.78 -11.39 -13.22
N VAL A 40 7.71 -11.64 -12.47
CA VAL A 40 6.48 -10.84 -12.48
C VAL A 40 6.27 -10.28 -11.09
N THR A 41 6.20 -8.96 -10.98
CA THR A 41 5.88 -8.27 -9.74
C THR A 41 4.44 -7.79 -9.78
N ILE A 42 3.65 -8.24 -8.82
CA ILE A 42 2.23 -7.92 -8.69
C ILE A 42 2.02 -7.25 -7.33
N GLU A 43 1.42 -6.09 -7.34
CA GLU A 43 0.90 -5.48 -6.12
C GLU A 43 -0.50 -6.03 -5.85
N ARG A 44 -0.80 -6.25 -4.58
CA ARG A 44 -2.10 -6.74 -4.10
C ARG A 44 -2.65 -5.78 -3.05
N GLU A 45 -3.92 -5.49 -3.15
CA GLU A 45 -4.66 -4.72 -2.16
C GLU A 45 -5.85 -5.54 -1.71
N HIS A 46 -5.97 -5.77 -0.39
CA HIS A 46 -7.14 -6.45 0.15
C HIS A 46 -8.33 -5.50 0.15
N THR A 47 -9.29 -5.75 -0.74
CA THR A 47 -10.47 -4.91 -0.96
C THR A 47 -11.77 -5.58 -0.55
N GLY A 48 -11.71 -6.87 -0.20
CA GLY A 48 -12.85 -7.67 0.19
C GLY A 48 -13.27 -7.51 1.64
N ALA A 49 -14.34 -8.21 2.01
CA ALA A 49 -14.94 -8.16 3.35
C ALA A 49 -14.41 -9.23 4.31
N ASP A 50 -13.60 -10.17 3.84
CA ASP A 50 -13.06 -11.24 4.66
C ASP A 50 -12.05 -10.68 5.66
N ALA A 51 -12.14 -11.11 6.93
CA ALA A 51 -11.19 -10.72 7.96
C ALA A 51 -9.84 -11.46 7.85
N VAL A 52 -9.76 -12.48 7.00
CA VAL A 52 -8.55 -13.27 6.74
C VAL A 52 -8.17 -13.08 5.28
N GLU A 53 -6.93 -12.71 5.05
CA GLU A 53 -6.41 -12.54 3.70
C GLU A 53 -6.42 -13.86 2.93
N PRO A 54 -6.80 -13.84 1.64
CA PRO A 54 -6.77 -15.01 0.79
C PRO A 54 -5.33 -15.45 0.49
N THR A 55 -5.19 -16.71 0.10
CA THR A 55 -3.92 -17.24 -0.43
C THR A 55 -3.98 -17.36 -1.96
N PHE A 56 -2.83 -17.38 -2.62
CA PHE A 56 -2.76 -17.41 -4.08
C PHE A 56 -1.97 -18.60 -4.59
N THR A 57 -2.45 -19.15 -5.71
CA THR A 57 -1.71 -20.12 -6.53
C THR A 57 -1.53 -19.57 -7.95
N PHE A 58 -0.47 -20.01 -8.61
CA PHE A 58 -0.03 -19.47 -9.88
C PHE A 58 0.20 -20.60 -10.89
N GLU A 59 -0.25 -20.38 -12.13
CA GLU A 59 0.04 -21.24 -13.28
C GLU A 59 0.39 -20.34 -14.48
N ALA A 60 1.40 -20.68 -15.25
CA ALA A 60 1.74 -19.94 -16.46
C ALA A 60 1.58 -20.80 -17.71
N LYS A 61 0.99 -20.22 -18.77
CA LYS A 61 0.76 -20.92 -20.03
C LYS A 61 1.13 -20.08 -21.24
N GLY A 62 1.73 -20.69 -22.22
CA GLY A 62 1.90 -20.12 -23.54
C GLY A 62 0.57 -20.03 -24.28
N ARG A 63 0.22 -18.86 -24.81
CA ARG A 63 -1.07 -18.66 -25.52
C ARG A 63 -1.17 -19.55 -26.77
N GLU A 64 -0.13 -19.65 -27.54
CA GLU A 64 -0.12 -20.36 -28.84
C GLU A 64 0.21 -21.84 -28.65
N THR A 65 1.25 -22.15 -27.91
CA THR A 65 1.76 -23.52 -27.71
C THR A 65 0.92 -24.32 -26.75
N LYS A 66 0.19 -23.65 -25.83
CA LYS A 66 -0.50 -24.24 -24.68
C LYS A 66 0.45 -24.94 -23.69
N ASP A 67 1.74 -24.74 -23.83
CA ASP A 67 2.71 -25.28 -22.87
C ASP A 67 2.49 -24.65 -21.49
N ILE A 68 2.61 -25.48 -20.48
CA ILE A 68 2.54 -25.07 -19.07
C ILE A 68 3.94 -24.86 -18.57
N TYR A 69 4.20 -23.72 -17.97
CA TYR A 69 5.48 -23.36 -17.40
C TYR A 69 5.38 -23.31 -15.87
N PRO A 70 6.40 -23.81 -15.15
CA PRO A 70 6.43 -23.70 -13.70
C PRO A 70 6.35 -22.23 -13.25
N ALA A 71 5.34 -21.90 -12.47
CA ALA A 71 5.17 -20.57 -11.88
C ALA A 71 5.20 -20.68 -10.36
N LYS A 72 6.11 -19.96 -9.71
CA LYS A 72 6.33 -20.04 -8.27
C LYS A 72 6.43 -18.64 -7.65
N LYS A 73 5.67 -18.40 -6.59
CA LYS A 73 5.87 -17.23 -5.74
C LYS A 73 7.20 -17.36 -5.00
N VAL A 74 8.11 -16.42 -5.21
CA VAL A 74 9.46 -16.41 -4.61
C VAL A 74 9.61 -15.38 -3.51
N TYR A 75 8.73 -14.37 -3.50
CA TYR A 75 8.65 -13.37 -2.46
C TYR A 75 7.20 -12.91 -2.26
N GLU A 76 6.86 -12.57 -1.02
CA GLU A 76 5.58 -11.99 -0.64
C GLU A 76 5.77 -11.04 0.53
N SER A 77 5.14 -9.88 0.42
CA SER A 77 4.94 -8.93 1.53
C SER A 77 3.43 -8.64 1.67
N ASP A 78 3.06 -7.71 2.54
CA ASP A 78 1.66 -7.33 2.73
C ASP A 78 1.00 -6.84 1.43
N ASP A 79 1.78 -6.20 0.58
CA ASP A 79 1.31 -5.50 -0.63
C ASP A 79 1.93 -6.01 -1.95
N ILE A 80 3.00 -6.80 -1.92
CA ILE A 80 3.72 -7.25 -3.13
C ILE A 80 3.87 -8.78 -3.16
N MET A 81 3.67 -9.35 -4.34
CA MET A 81 4.02 -10.72 -4.70
C MET A 81 4.99 -10.72 -5.87
N VAL A 82 6.09 -11.49 -5.77
CA VAL A 82 7.01 -11.72 -6.87
C VAL A 82 6.92 -13.17 -7.31
N ILE A 83 6.64 -13.38 -8.59
CA ILE A 83 6.44 -14.69 -9.19
C ILE A 83 7.54 -14.96 -10.22
N HIS A 84 8.22 -16.07 -10.10
CA HIS A 84 9.10 -16.60 -11.15
C HIS A 84 8.35 -17.55 -12.05
N ILE A 85 8.57 -17.41 -13.36
CA ILE A 85 8.12 -18.36 -14.37
C ILE A 85 9.37 -18.91 -15.04
N GLU A 86 9.58 -20.22 -14.93
CA GLU A 86 10.80 -20.88 -15.37
C GLU A 86 10.63 -21.56 -16.74
N ASN A 87 11.75 -21.82 -17.40
CA ASN A 87 11.82 -22.56 -18.67
C ASN A 87 11.08 -21.89 -19.84
N ILE A 88 10.95 -20.57 -19.85
CA ILE A 88 10.34 -19.84 -20.95
C ILE A 88 11.28 -19.81 -22.15
N PRO A 89 10.89 -20.34 -23.31
CA PRO A 89 11.74 -20.32 -24.50
C PRO A 89 11.92 -18.92 -25.02
N SER A 90 13.06 -18.60 -25.64
CA SER A 90 13.31 -17.29 -26.25
C SER A 90 12.38 -16.95 -27.43
N THR A 91 11.64 -17.94 -27.92
CA THR A 91 10.66 -17.81 -29.01
C THR A 91 9.21 -17.64 -28.51
N TYR A 92 9.03 -17.40 -27.20
CA TYR A 92 7.67 -17.12 -26.69
C TYR A 92 7.09 -15.86 -27.31
N HIS A 93 5.77 -15.82 -27.50
CA HIS A 93 5.07 -14.63 -27.97
C HIS A 93 4.21 -14.04 -26.84
N VAL A 94 3.28 -14.81 -26.32
CA VAL A 94 2.36 -14.35 -25.26
C VAL A 94 2.30 -15.41 -24.16
N ILE A 95 2.52 -14.96 -22.92
CA ILE A 95 2.38 -15.79 -21.71
C ILE A 95 1.19 -15.26 -20.91
N GLY A 96 0.30 -16.16 -20.52
CA GLY A 96 -0.74 -15.91 -19.52
C GLY A 96 -0.29 -16.42 -18.17
N LEU A 97 -0.23 -15.55 -17.17
CA LEU A 97 -0.08 -15.91 -15.77
C LEU A 97 -1.47 -15.96 -15.13
N PHE A 98 -1.91 -17.15 -14.76
CA PHE A 98 -3.18 -17.42 -14.08
C PHE A 98 -2.92 -17.23 -12.58
N VAL A 99 -3.68 -16.35 -11.97
CA VAL A 99 -3.62 -16.06 -10.54
C VAL A 99 -4.94 -16.47 -9.94
N THR A 100 -4.92 -17.51 -9.11
CA THR A 100 -6.11 -18.06 -8.47
C THR A 100 -6.13 -17.65 -7.01
N GLU A 101 -7.22 -16.98 -6.59
CA GLU A 101 -7.48 -16.56 -5.22
C GLU A 101 -8.21 -17.68 -4.45
N HIS A 102 -7.68 -18.04 -3.30
CA HIS A 102 -8.27 -19.04 -2.40
C HIS A 102 -8.67 -18.35 -1.10
N ARG A 103 -9.96 -18.17 -0.90
CA ARG A 103 -10.54 -17.66 0.35
C ARG A 103 -10.45 -18.71 1.46
N ASP A 104 -10.40 -18.27 2.70
CA ASP A 104 -10.37 -19.18 3.85
C ASP A 104 -11.62 -20.08 3.90
N SER A 105 -11.40 -21.38 3.99
CA SER A 105 -12.46 -22.37 3.95
C SER A 105 -13.45 -22.28 5.12
N LYS A 106 -13.02 -21.75 6.28
CA LYS A 106 -13.90 -21.57 7.45
C LYS A 106 -14.85 -20.39 7.21
N ILE A 107 -14.36 -19.32 6.58
CA ILE A 107 -15.18 -18.16 6.21
C ILE A 107 -16.24 -18.61 5.19
N LEU A 108 -15.81 -19.29 4.13
CA LEU A 108 -16.72 -19.81 3.11
C LEU A 108 -17.81 -20.75 3.71
N LYS A 109 -17.44 -21.65 4.62
CA LYS A 109 -18.40 -22.50 5.33
C LYS A 109 -19.35 -21.69 6.20
N GLN A 110 -18.88 -20.64 6.85
CA GLN A 110 -19.72 -19.79 7.69
C GLN A 110 -20.71 -18.96 6.85
N GLU A 111 -20.28 -18.43 5.70
CA GLU A 111 -21.17 -17.74 4.75
C GLU A 111 -22.25 -18.68 4.21
N TYR A 112 -21.84 -19.88 3.83
CA TYR A 112 -22.78 -20.90 3.36
C TYR A 112 -23.82 -21.25 4.44
N LYS A 113 -23.40 -21.42 5.70
CA LYS A 113 -24.34 -21.63 6.84
C LYS A 113 -25.38 -20.53 6.95
N LYS A 114 -25.00 -19.27 6.69
CA LYS A 114 -25.92 -18.13 6.75
C LYS A 114 -26.99 -18.15 5.64
N GLN A 115 -26.65 -18.71 4.48
CA GLN A 115 -27.59 -18.82 3.34
C GLN A 115 -28.66 -19.88 3.56
N PHE A 116 -28.43 -20.89 4.40
CA PHE A 116 -29.33 -22.02 4.66
C PHE A 116 -29.92 -21.98 6.08
N LYS A 117 -30.25 -20.79 6.54
CA LYS A 117 -31.05 -20.60 7.75
C LYS A 117 -32.55 -20.68 7.37
N ASP A 118 -33.34 -21.37 8.21
CA ASP A 118 -34.81 -21.40 8.08
C ASP A 118 -35.45 -20.09 8.64
N ASP A 119 -36.76 -20.01 8.55
CA ASP A 119 -37.52 -18.85 9.07
C ASP A 119 -37.40 -18.68 10.60
N ASN A 120 -36.94 -19.70 11.34
CA ASN A 120 -36.66 -19.66 12.76
C ASN A 120 -35.20 -19.31 13.07
N ASN A 121 -34.39 -18.97 12.05
CA ASN A 121 -32.96 -18.68 12.15
C ASN A 121 -32.10 -19.90 12.54
N GLU A 122 -32.64 -21.14 12.39
CA GLU A 122 -31.90 -22.37 12.64
C GLU A 122 -31.17 -22.82 11.36
N VAL A 123 -29.89 -23.27 11.53
CA VAL A 123 -29.10 -23.77 10.42
C VAL A 123 -29.52 -25.16 10.02
N THR A 124 -30.07 -25.31 8.82
CA THR A 124 -30.60 -26.57 8.32
C THR A 124 -29.55 -27.52 7.72
N VAL A 125 -28.30 -27.06 7.58
CA VAL A 125 -27.22 -27.84 6.96
C VAL A 125 -26.02 -27.97 7.93
N ASP A 126 -25.53 -29.19 8.09
CA ASP A 126 -24.34 -29.51 8.86
C ASP A 126 -23.07 -29.15 8.03
N ALA A 127 -22.59 -27.92 8.15
CA ALA A 127 -21.45 -27.45 7.36
C ALA A 127 -20.11 -28.12 7.72
N ASP A 128 -20.03 -28.81 8.87
CA ASP A 128 -18.83 -29.57 9.25
C ASP A 128 -18.70 -30.86 8.45
N LYS A 129 -19.81 -31.36 7.89
CA LYS A 129 -19.87 -32.50 6.99
C LYS A 129 -19.85 -32.11 5.50
N MET A 130 -19.74 -30.83 5.19
CA MET A 130 -19.70 -30.39 3.80
C MET A 130 -18.38 -30.78 3.15
N GLU A 131 -18.49 -31.42 1.99
CA GLU A 131 -17.33 -31.62 1.13
C GLU A 131 -16.84 -30.28 0.55
N GLN A 132 -15.55 -30.16 0.36
CA GLN A 132 -14.93 -28.95 -0.23
C GLN A 132 -15.48 -28.65 -1.66
N SER A 133 -16.00 -29.69 -2.33
CA SER A 133 -16.63 -29.59 -3.65
C SER A 133 -17.95 -28.79 -3.69
N THR A 134 -18.57 -28.54 -2.52
CA THR A 134 -19.81 -27.74 -2.41
C THR A 134 -19.58 -26.27 -2.12
N LEU A 135 -18.36 -25.90 -1.76
CA LEU A 135 -17.99 -24.50 -1.56
C LEU A 135 -17.79 -23.76 -2.90
N PRO A 136 -17.93 -22.44 -2.93
CA PRO A 136 -17.59 -21.64 -4.11
C PRO A 136 -16.19 -22.00 -4.63
N LYS A 137 -16.08 -22.11 -5.94
CA LYS A 137 -14.78 -22.34 -6.56
C LYS A 137 -13.88 -21.12 -6.35
N PRO A 138 -12.56 -21.35 -6.22
CA PRO A 138 -11.59 -20.25 -6.24
C PRO A 138 -11.77 -19.39 -7.50
N GLU A 139 -11.59 -18.10 -7.35
CA GLU A 139 -11.65 -17.15 -8.45
C GLU A 139 -10.29 -17.02 -9.11
N GLU A 140 -10.29 -16.77 -10.41
CA GLU A 140 -9.07 -16.72 -11.20
C GLU A 140 -9.08 -15.51 -12.13
N VAL A 141 -7.95 -14.83 -12.20
CA VAL A 141 -7.69 -13.79 -13.20
C VAL A 141 -6.45 -14.16 -14.00
N ILE A 142 -6.38 -13.63 -15.22
CA ILE A 142 -5.25 -13.88 -16.13
C ILE A 142 -4.53 -12.57 -16.36
N ILE A 143 -3.25 -12.54 -16.01
CA ILE A 143 -2.33 -11.45 -16.31
C ILE A 143 -1.57 -11.86 -17.56
N VAL A 144 -1.62 -11.04 -18.61
CA VAL A 144 -1.06 -11.38 -19.92
C VAL A 144 0.21 -10.58 -20.17
N GLY A 145 1.28 -11.26 -20.51
CA GLY A 145 2.55 -10.69 -20.94
C GLY A 145 2.81 -10.94 -22.42
N ASP A 146 3.00 -9.86 -23.19
CA ASP A 146 3.35 -9.91 -24.61
C ASP A 146 4.85 -9.61 -24.77
N TYR A 147 5.58 -10.42 -25.51
CA TYR A 147 7.03 -10.29 -25.70
C TYR A 147 7.49 -8.89 -26.15
N ARG A 148 6.62 -8.15 -26.84
CA ARG A 148 6.89 -6.78 -27.30
C ARG A 148 6.86 -5.72 -26.19
N LYS A 149 6.30 -6.06 -25.03
CA LYS A 149 6.13 -5.17 -23.89
C LYS A 149 6.87 -5.65 -22.64
N ILE A 150 7.21 -6.94 -22.56
CA ILE A 150 8.03 -7.48 -21.47
C ILE A 150 9.46 -7.00 -21.66
N LYS A 151 10.03 -6.42 -20.62
CA LYS A 151 11.38 -5.89 -20.60
C LYS A 151 12.41 -7.02 -20.57
N GLU A 152 13.35 -7.03 -21.49
CA GLU A 152 14.49 -7.95 -21.45
C GLU A 152 15.49 -7.48 -20.37
N ASN A 153 15.82 -8.37 -19.43
CA ASN A 153 16.79 -8.12 -18.38
C ASN A 153 17.75 -9.31 -18.24
N LYS A 154 18.93 -9.22 -18.88
CA LYS A 154 19.96 -10.27 -18.82
C LYS A 154 20.60 -10.47 -17.45
N ASN A 155 20.40 -9.51 -16.54
CA ASN A 155 20.91 -9.56 -15.17
C ASN A 155 19.88 -10.12 -14.17
N LEU A 156 18.67 -10.45 -14.66
CA LEU A 156 17.67 -11.06 -13.81
C LEU A 156 18.16 -12.42 -13.29
N VAL A 157 18.24 -12.53 -11.97
CA VAL A 157 18.66 -13.74 -11.25
C VAL A 157 17.73 -13.99 -10.09
N ILE A 158 17.75 -15.22 -9.59
CA ILE A 158 17.03 -15.56 -8.36
C ILE A 158 17.72 -14.86 -7.19
N LYS A 159 16.98 -14.05 -6.47
CA LYS A 159 17.44 -13.25 -5.31
C LYS A 159 17.04 -13.94 -4.00
N SER A 160 17.68 -13.56 -2.92
CA SER A 160 17.24 -13.93 -1.58
C SER A 160 16.01 -13.10 -1.17
N GLU A 161 15.24 -13.60 -0.20
CA GLU A 161 14.10 -12.87 0.36
C GLU A 161 14.51 -11.48 0.90
N LYS A 162 15.69 -11.39 1.52
CA LYS A 162 16.24 -10.12 2.00
C LYS A 162 16.49 -9.12 0.87
N GLU A 163 16.95 -9.59 -0.27
CA GLU A 163 17.19 -8.74 -1.45
C GLU A 163 15.88 -8.25 -2.04
N TYR A 164 14.87 -9.11 -2.18
CA TYR A 164 13.53 -8.69 -2.61
C TYR A 164 12.91 -7.67 -1.67
N LYS A 165 13.00 -7.90 -0.36
CA LYS A 165 12.51 -6.96 0.66
C LYS A 165 13.18 -5.59 0.54
N LYS A 166 14.51 -5.59 0.36
CA LYS A 166 15.28 -4.36 0.16
C LYS A 166 14.83 -3.61 -1.11
N GLU A 167 14.71 -4.32 -2.23
CA GLU A 167 14.30 -3.73 -3.50
C GLU A 167 12.88 -3.16 -3.41
N ASN A 168 11.96 -3.88 -2.79
CA ASN A 168 10.59 -3.42 -2.58
C ASN A 168 10.57 -2.10 -1.78
N ILE A 169 11.29 -2.03 -0.68
CA ILE A 169 11.36 -0.80 0.14
C ILE A 169 11.93 0.37 -0.69
N ILE A 170 12.98 0.14 -1.47
CA ILE A 170 13.59 1.17 -2.32
C ILE A 170 12.62 1.65 -3.42
N GLU A 171 11.89 0.73 -4.04
CA GLU A 171 10.87 1.08 -5.04
C GLU A 171 9.70 1.88 -4.44
N GLU A 172 9.25 1.52 -3.23
CA GLU A 172 8.24 2.29 -2.51
C GLU A 172 8.73 3.71 -2.18
N MET A 173 9.96 3.84 -1.67
CA MET A 173 10.57 5.15 -1.39
C MET A 173 10.62 6.03 -2.64
N LYS A 174 11.02 5.45 -3.77
CA LYS A 174 11.06 6.15 -5.05
C LYS A 174 9.69 6.61 -5.52
N ARG A 175 8.64 5.78 -5.34
CA ARG A 175 7.26 6.18 -5.65
C ARG A 175 6.79 7.34 -4.77
N ILE A 176 7.09 7.30 -3.48
CA ILE A 176 6.78 8.38 -2.54
C ILE A 176 7.49 9.68 -2.96
N GLU A 177 8.76 9.62 -3.36
CA GLU A 177 9.49 10.79 -3.88
C GLU A 177 8.84 11.36 -5.14
N GLN A 178 8.47 10.51 -6.09
CA GLN A 178 7.82 10.93 -7.33
C GLN A 178 6.46 11.60 -7.05
N GLU A 179 5.63 11.02 -6.19
CA GLU A 179 4.35 11.59 -5.79
C GLU A 179 4.55 12.92 -5.06
N THR A 180 5.52 13.00 -4.16
CA THR A 180 5.86 14.23 -3.46
C THR A 180 6.30 15.33 -4.43
N SER A 181 7.16 15.00 -5.41
CA SER A 181 7.62 15.96 -6.43
C SER A 181 6.45 16.44 -7.31
N LEU A 182 5.55 15.54 -7.72
CA LEU A 182 4.37 15.93 -8.51
C LEU A 182 3.52 16.97 -7.77
N ILE A 183 3.29 16.75 -6.47
CA ILE A 183 2.51 17.69 -5.66
C ILE A 183 3.24 19.02 -5.46
N THR A 184 4.54 18.98 -5.13
CA THR A 184 5.32 20.18 -4.79
C THR A 184 5.69 21.00 -6.00
N ASP A 185 5.99 20.36 -7.13
CA ASP A 185 6.55 21.02 -8.31
C ASP A 185 5.49 21.33 -9.38
N GLU A 186 4.34 20.66 -9.33
CA GLU A 186 3.26 20.89 -10.31
C GLU A 186 1.95 21.33 -9.64
N SER A 187 1.38 20.54 -8.71
CA SER A 187 0.03 20.82 -8.20
C SER A 187 -0.04 22.12 -7.39
N ILE A 188 0.83 22.28 -6.39
CA ILE A 188 0.85 23.51 -5.56
C ILE A 188 1.19 24.76 -6.39
N PRO A 189 2.17 24.77 -7.30
CA PRO A 189 2.43 25.92 -8.17
C PRO A 189 1.25 26.25 -9.07
N PHE A 190 0.55 25.27 -9.62
CA PHE A 190 -0.64 25.45 -10.45
C PHE A 190 -1.75 26.22 -9.67
N GLU A 191 -2.09 25.77 -8.48
CA GLU A 191 -3.11 26.44 -7.67
C GLU A 191 -2.71 27.87 -7.30
N LYS A 192 -1.43 28.11 -7.02
CA LYS A 192 -0.93 29.47 -6.76
C LYS A 192 -1.06 30.38 -7.98
N GLU A 193 -0.74 29.91 -9.17
CA GLU A 193 -0.89 30.66 -10.42
C GLU A 193 -2.35 30.95 -10.72
N LEU A 194 -3.26 29.99 -10.43
CA LEU A 194 -4.70 30.18 -10.54
C LEU A 194 -5.17 31.29 -9.60
N ILE A 195 -4.76 31.27 -8.34
CA ILE A 195 -5.09 32.32 -7.34
C ILE A 195 -4.60 33.69 -7.84
N ASP A 196 -3.34 33.79 -8.30
CA ASP A 196 -2.79 35.03 -8.80
C ASP A 196 -3.57 35.59 -10.01
N THR A 197 -4.02 34.70 -10.88
CA THR A 197 -4.83 35.06 -12.06
C THR A 197 -6.21 35.57 -11.61
N LEU A 198 -6.90 34.85 -10.74
CA LEU A 198 -8.22 35.23 -10.23
C LEU A 198 -8.17 36.54 -9.44
N MET A 199 -7.09 36.79 -8.67
CA MET A 199 -6.89 38.03 -7.96
C MET A 199 -6.74 39.22 -8.89
N LYS A 200 -6.00 39.08 -10.00
CA LYS A 200 -5.85 40.13 -11.01
C LYS A 200 -7.19 40.44 -11.70
N GLU A 201 -7.91 39.40 -12.12
CA GLU A 201 -9.23 39.56 -12.76
C GLU A 201 -10.24 40.23 -11.82
N LYS A 202 -10.27 39.82 -10.54
CA LYS A 202 -11.09 40.44 -9.50
C LYS A 202 -10.72 41.91 -9.31
N ALA A 203 -9.46 42.28 -9.32
CA ALA A 203 -9.01 43.66 -9.21
C ALA A 203 -9.48 44.51 -10.41
N THR A 204 -9.40 43.96 -11.64
CA THR A 204 -9.89 44.62 -12.86
C THR A 204 -11.39 44.86 -12.79
N LEU A 205 -12.21 43.87 -12.43
CA LEU A 205 -13.65 44.03 -12.26
C LEU A 205 -13.98 45.13 -11.26
N LYS A 206 -13.32 45.18 -10.10
CA LYS A 206 -13.49 46.22 -9.08
C LYS A 206 -13.15 47.62 -9.60
N GLU A 207 -12.21 47.70 -10.54
CA GLU A 207 -11.85 48.99 -11.15
C GLU A 207 -12.86 49.41 -12.19
N ASP A 208 -13.36 48.51 -13.02
CA ASP A 208 -14.35 48.76 -14.07
C ASP A 208 -15.72 49.16 -13.50
N MET A 209 -16.13 48.59 -12.35
CA MET A 209 -17.35 48.91 -11.62
C MET A 209 -17.57 50.42 -11.36
N LYS A 210 -16.48 51.21 -11.37
CA LYS A 210 -16.58 52.66 -11.17
C LYS A 210 -17.35 53.40 -12.29
N TYR A 211 -17.41 52.75 -13.45
CA TYR A 211 -18.01 53.33 -14.68
C TYR A 211 -19.29 52.61 -15.11
N GLU A 212 -19.73 51.61 -14.35
CA GLU A 212 -20.86 50.75 -14.66
C GLU A 212 -22.21 51.35 -14.16
N THR A 213 -23.29 50.96 -14.82
CA THR A 213 -24.65 51.17 -14.35
C THR A 213 -24.98 50.28 -13.16
N GLU A 214 -26.10 50.50 -12.47
CA GLU A 214 -26.48 49.69 -11.30
C GLU A 214 -26.71 48.20 -11.67
N GLU A 215 -27.30 47.91 -12.85
CA GLU A 215 -27.49 46.51 -13.31
C GLU A 215 -26.16 45.83 -13.66
N GLU A 216 -25.21 46.57 -14.25
CA GLU A 216 -23.88 46.05 -14.55
C GLU A 216 -23.07 45.78 -13.27
N LYS A 217 -23.18 46.66 -12.26
CA LYS A 217 -22.57 46.47 -10.94
C LYS A 217 -23.06 45.19 -10.26
N ASP A 218 -24.38 44.94 -10.26
CA ASP A 218 -24.95 43.71 -9.71
C ASP A 218 -24.38 42.45 -10.39
N GLN A 219 -24.07 42.51 -11.67
CA GLN A 219 -23.44 41.40 -12.40
C GLN A 219 -21.96 41.27 -12.02
N SER A 220 -21.22 42.37 -11.98
CA SER A 220 -19.82 42.39 -11.61
C SER A 220 -19.61 41.94 -10.14
N GLU A 221 -20.52 42.27 -9.23
CA GLU A 221 -20.49 41.76 -7.84
C GLU A 221 -20.62 40.24 -7.79
N LYS A 222 -21.52 39.65 -8.58
CA LYS A 222 -21.67 38.18 -8.64
C LYS A 222 -20.43 37.51 -9.19
N GLU A 223 -19.81 38.12 -10.21
CA GLU A 223 -18.56 37.58 -10.79
C GLU A 223 -17.40 37.68 -9.79
N ILE A 224 -17.33 38.77 -9.01
CA ILE A 224 -16.35 38.91 -7.93
C ILE A 224 -16.55 37.83 -6.87
N GLU A 225 -17.81 37.60 -6.44
CA GLU A 225 -18.13 36.55 -5.46
C GLU A 225 -17.72 35.16 -5.97
N GLN A 226 -17.99 34.87 -7.25
CA GLN A 226 -17.55 33.60 -7.85
C GLN A 226 -16.03 33.44 -7.82
N LYS A 227 -15.26 34.51 -8.13
CA LYS A 227 -13.80 34.49 -8.07
C LYS A 227 -13.28 34.36 -6.63
N GLU A 228 -13.93 34.97 -5.67
CA GLU A 228 -13.60 34.85 -4.25
C GLU A 228 -13.79 33.40 -3.76
N ASN A 229 -14.90 32.78 -4.16
CA ASN A 229 -15.16 31.37 -3.86
C ASN A 229 -14.12 30.42 -4.53
N ALA A 230 -13.75 30.70 -5.79
CA ALA A 230 -12.74 29.94 -6.49
C ALA A 230 -11.33 30.08 -5.84
N ILE A 231 -10.98 31.29 -5.39
CA ILE A 231 -9.74 31.53 -4.64
C ILE A 231 -9.74 30.74 -3.33
N ALA A 232 -10.83 30.79 -2.57
CA ALA A 232 -10.95 30.06 -1.31
C ALA A 232 -10.80 28.52 -1.51
N SER A 233 -11.42 28.00 -2.59
CA SER A 233 -11.28 26.58 -2.94
C SER A 233 -9.82 26.20 -3.29
N ALA A 234 -9.13 27.02 -4.08
CA ALA A 234 -7.74 26.78 -4.45
C ALA A 234 -6.80 26.89 -3.22
N GLU A 235 -7.07 27.80 -2.28
CA GLU A 235 -6.35 27.88 -1.00
C GLU A 235 -6.54 26.63 -0.15
N GLU A 236 -7.76 26.08 -0.10
CA GLU A 236 -8.08 24.84 0.61
C GLU A 236 -7.36 23.64 -0.04
N GLU A 237 -7.31 23.55 -1.38
CA GLU A 237 -6.59 22.52 -2.10
C GLU A 237 -5.08 22.58 -1.81
N ILE A 238 -4.48 23.76 -1.76
CA ILE A 238 -3.07 23.93 -1.37
C ILE A 238 -2.82 23.39 0.05
N GLU A 239 -3.74 23.61 0.97
CA GLU A 239 -3.59 23.12 2.34
C GLU A 239 -3.72 21.59 2.41
N GLN A 240 -4.62 21.00 1.62
CA GLN A 240 -4.75 19.55 1.48
C GLN A 240 -3.47 18.95 0.88
N TYR A 241 -2.90 19.54 -0.17
CA TYR A 241 -1.62 19.12 -0.75
C TYR A 241 -0.47 19.18 0.25
N LYS A 242 -0.38 20.23 1.06
CA LYS A 242 0.65 20.32 2.10
C LYS A 242 0.52 19.21 3.15
N ASN A 243 -0.69 18.88 3.56
CA ASN A 243 -0.95 17.78 4.49
C ASN A 243 -0.57 16.44 3.86
N GLN A 244 -0.92 16.22 2.59
CA GLN A 244 -0.52 15.02 1.85
C GLN A 244 1.00 14.89 1.74
N VAL A 245 1.71 15.98 1.43
CA VAL A 245 3.19 16.00 1.41
C VAL A 245 3.77 15.64 2.78
N LYS A 246 3.16 16.09 3.87
CA LYS A 246 3.61 15.73 5.21
C LYS A 246 3.43 14.23 5.47
N GLU A 247 2.26 13.67 5.14
CA GLU A 247 2.01 12.22 5.27
C GLU A 247 2.97 11.39 4.42
N LEU A 248 3.26 11.84 3.20
CA LEU A 248 4.24 11.18 2.32
C LEU A 248 5.65 11.20 2.91
N LYS A 249 6.06 12.32 3.53
CA LYS A 249 7.35 12.40 4.23
C LYS A 249 7.42 11.44 5.42
N ASP A 250 6.38 11.39 6.23
CA ASP A 250 6.30 10.45 7.36
C ASP A 250 6.36 8.99 6.86
N LYS A 251 5.71 8.69 5.73
CA LYS A 251 5.82 7.37 5.08
C LYS A 251 7.24 7.08 4.59
N TYR A 252 7.89 8.06 3.97
CA TYR A 252 9.26 7.91 3.49
C TYR A 252 10.25 7.63 4.64
N GLU A 253 10.18 8.39 5.72
CA GLU A 253 11.01 8.18 6.92
C GLU A 253 10.80 6.78 7.50
N ASN A 254 9.55 6.32 7.60
CA ASN A 254 9.24 4.95 8.02
C ASN A 254 9.85 3.87 7.12
N ARG A 255 9.93 4.12 5.80
CA ARG A 255 10.57 3.18 4.85
C ARG A 255 12.09 3.21 4.97
N GLU A 256 12.67 4.39 5.20
CA GLU A 256 14.10 4.55 5.45
C GLU A 256 14.53 3.80 6.72
N GLU A 257 13.79 3.94 7.82
CA GLU A 257 14.02 3.19 9.06
C GLU A 257 13.95 1.68 8.83
N LYS A 258 12.91 1.19 8.11
CA LYS A 258 12.79 -0.23 7.76
C LYS A 258 13.95 -0.74 6.92
N LEU A 259 14.45 0.10 6.00
CA LEU A 259 15.59 -0.23 5.16
C LEU A 259 16.87 -0.32 6.01
N GLU A 260 17.07 0.63 6.91
CA GLU A 260 18.23 0.65 7.81
C GLU A 260 18.23 -0.57 8.76
N ALA A 261 17.09 -0.88 9.37
CA ALA A 261 16.91 -2.07 10.19
C ALA A 261 17.20 -3.38 9.41
N LEU A 262 16.75 -3.45 8.15
CA LEU A 262 17.04 -4.59 7.28
C LEU A 262 18.53 -4.74 6.95
N LEU A 263 19.24 -3.62 6.77
CA LEU A 263 20.67 -3.61 6.41
C LEU A 263 21.57 -3.86 7.63
N HIS A 264 21.19 -3.34 8.79
CA HIS A 264 21.96 -3.33 10.03
C HIS A 264 21.21 -3.95 11.22
N PRO A 265 20.83 -5.24 11.14
CA PRO A 265 20.06 -5.90 12.20
C PRO A 265 20.79 -5.97 13.55
N GLU A 266 22.10 -5.81 13.54
CA GLU A 266 22.93 -5.74 14.75
C GLU A 266 22.63 -4.49 15.60
N ARG A 267 22.25 -3.37 14.99
CA ARG A 267 21.91 -2.12 15.70
C ARG A 267 20.62 -2.25 16.50
N GLU A 268 19.58 -2.85 15.93
CA GLU A 268 18.33 -3.10 16.66
C GLU A 268 18.57 -3.95 17.91
N ILE A 269 19.43 -4.97 17.80
CA ILE A 269 19.78 -5.84 18.94
C ILE A 269 20.56 -5.07 20.02
N GLU A 270 21.40 -4.13 19.63
CA GLU A 270 22.15 -3.29 20.56
C GLU A 270 21.26 -2.26 21.26
N GLU A 271 20.37 -1.62 20.50
CA GLU A 271 19.38 -0.65 21.03
C GLU A 271 18.38 -1.32 21.98
N GLU A 272 17.83 -2.48 21.64
CA GLU A 272 16.96 -3.25 22.55
C GLU A 272 17.69 -3.67 23.84
N LYS A 273 18.96 -4.05 23.76
CA LYS A 273 19.76 -4.37 24.94
C LYS A 273 20.00 -3.15 25.81
N GLN A 274 20.23 -2.01 25.19
CA GLN A 274 20.47 -0.74 25.88
C GLN A 274 19.20 -0.24 26.56
N GLU A 275 18.04 -0.29 25.88
CA GLU A 275 16.75 0.05 26.45
C GLU A 275 16.34 -0.86 27.64
N LYS A 276 16.59 -2.17 27.53
CA LYS A 276 16.34 -3.13 28.60
C LYS A 276 17.25 -2.85 29.82
N THR A 277 18.50 -2.42 29.56
CA THR A 277 19.45 -2.07 30.59
C THR A 277 19.06 -0.79 31.31
N ASP A 278 18.60 0.23 30.57
CA ASP A 278 18.16 1.51 31.12
C ASP A 278 16.84 1.39 31.90
N LYS A 279 15.86 0.64 31.38
CA LYS A 279 14.62 0.30 32.10
C LYS A 279 14.91 -0.46 33.42
N ASN A 280 15.89 -1.36 33.43
CA ASN A 280 16.31 -2.06 34.64
C ASN A 280 17.01 -1.14 35.67
N LYS A 281 17.82 -0.17 35.18
CA LYS A 281 18.44 0.85 36.05
C LYS A 281 17.37 1.74 36.70
N GLU A 282 16.44 2.24 35.88
CA GLU A 282 15.35 3.10 36.35
C GLU A 282 14.44 2.40 37.40
N GLN A 283 14.15 1.12 37.16
CA GLN A 283 13.38 0.32 38.13
C GLN A 283 14.16 0.11 39.42
N LYS A 284 15.47 -0.07 39.36
CA LYS A 284 16.32 -0.26 40.54
C LYS A 284 16.43 1.03 41.35
N GLU A 285 16.61 2.17 40.68
CA GLU A 285 16.63 3.48 41.33
C GLU A 285 15.28 3.81 42.01
N LYS A 286 14.16 3.52 41.32
CA LYS A 286 12.81 3.69 41.94
C LYS A 286 12.60 2.82 43.16
N LYS A 287 13.11 1.59 43.17
CA LYS A 287 13.05 0.69 44.36
C LYS A 287 13.92 1.22 45.48
N GLU A 288 15.13 1.64 45.21
CA GLU A 288 16.03 2.21 46.22
C GLU A 288 15.47 3.50 46.84
N GLN A 289 14.86 4.36 46.06
CA GLN A 289 14.18 5.57 46.53
C GLN A 289 12.95 5.23 47.41
N GLN A 290 12.20 4.19 47.07
CA GLN A 290 11.06 3.73 47.90
C GLN A 290 11.53 3.13 49.21
N GLU A 291 12.60 2.35 49.23
CA GLU A 291 13.19 1.80 50.43
C GLU A 291 13.76 2.89 51.35
N GLN A 292 14.41 3.91 50.78
CA GLN A 292 14.91 5.05 51.57
C GLN A 292 13.77 5.85 52.20
N LYS A 293 12.70 6.12 51.46
CA LYS A 293 11.49 6.78 52.01
C LYS A 293 10.84 5.98 53.14
N GLN A 294 10.76 4.64 53.01
CA GLN A 294 10.21 3.78 54.06
C GLN A 294 11.10 3.75 55.29
N LYS A 295 12.43 3.77 55.15
CA LYS A 295 13.38 3.85 56.26
C LYS A 295 13.30 5.19 56.99
N GLU A 296 13.12 6.28 56.29
CA GLU A 296 12.93 7.62 56.88
C GLU A 296 11.60 7.73 57.65
N THR A 297 10.50 7.18 57.07
CA THR A 297 9.19 7.17 57.74
C THR A 297 9.23 6.38 59.03
N LYS A 298 9.82 5.16 59.03
CA LYS A 298 10.02 4.34 60.22
C LYS A 298 10.91 5.01 61.26
N LYS A 299 11.91 5.77 60.87
CA LYS A 299 12.77 6.56 61.77
C LYS A 299 12.00 7.69 62.45
N LYS A 300 11.14 8.38 61.70
CA LYS A 300 10.28 9.47 62.22
C LYS A 300 9.23 8.95 63.21
N GLU A 301 8.59 7.80 62.88
CA GLU A 301 7.63 7.14 63.81
C GLU A 301 8.28 6.66 65.11
N LYS A 302 9.51 6.14 65.07
CA LYS A 302 10.25 5.72 66.22
C LYS A 302 10.64 6.91 67.11
N ALA A 303 11.09 8.01 66.51
CA ALA A 303 11.43 9.23 67.20
C ALA A 303 10.22 9.96 67.83
N ALA A 304 9.02 9.77 67.25
CA ALA A 304 7.78 10.29 67.85
C ALA A 304 7.34 9.48 69.07
N LYS A 305 7.48 8.15 69.03
CA LYS A 305 7.14 7.26 70.17
C LYS A 305 8.09 7.39 71.35
N ASP A 306 9.34 7.76 71.14
CA ASP A 306 10.33 7.99 72.24
C ASP A 306 10.17 9.37 72.87
N LYS A 307 9.35 10.27 72.35
CA LYS A 307 9.02 11.57 73.01
C LYS A 307 7.73 11.57 73.81
N GLU A 308 6.92 10.50 73.72
CA GLU A 308 5.69 10.32 74.48
C GLU A 308 5.88 9.43 75.76
N LYS A 309 7.10 9.03 76.08
CA LYS A 309 7.52 8.37 77.33
C LYS A 309 8.35 9.32 78.18
#